data_1480e81a9e4c653dd143f81030d4e90b
#
_entry.id   1480e81a9e4c653dd143f81030d4e90b
#
_cell.length_a   1.000
_cell.length_b   1.000
_cell.length_c   1.000
_cell.angle_alpha   90.00
_cell.angle_beta   90.00
_cell.angle_gamma   90.00
#
_symmetry.space_group_name_H-M   'P 1'
#
loop_
_entity.id
_entity.type
_entity.pdbx_description
1 polymer ?
#
loop_
_entity_poly.entity_id
_entity_poly.type
_entity_poly.pdbx_seq_one_letter_code
_entity_poly.pdbx_strand_id
1 'polypeptide(L)'
;IARNYAGRVRPVFHCFIGNTAQAMRIFDELDGMVSFTGEATFKNAPVVAETASWCPENRIMLETDSPYLSPEPLRGRMNEPAHLIHTARFIAAARGMNLEDLAHVTTRNAETFYNLGKV
;
A
#
# COMPACT_ATOMS: atom_id res chain seq x y z
N ILE A 1 15.79 -10.73 9.48
CA ILE A 1 16.28 -9.44 9.99
C ILE A 1 15.18 -8.71 10.74
N ALA A 2 14.00 -8.46 10.12
CA ALA A 2 12.91 -7.70 10.75
C ALA A 2 12.48 -8.25 12.13
N ARG A 3 12.40 -9.58 12.28
CA ARG A 3 12.04 -10.22 13.56
C ARG A 3 12.97 -9.86 14.72
N ASN A 4 14.24 -9.61 14.45
CA ASN A 4 15.21 -9.24 15.49
C ASN A 4 14.93 -7.86 16.10
N TYR A 5 14.07 -7.07 15.45
CA TYR A 5 13.68 -5.72 15.88
C TYR A 5 12.20 -5.63 16.28
N ALA A 6 11.48 -6.75 16.31
CA ALA A 6 10.07 -6.77 16.70
C ALA A 6 9.88 -6.09 18.07
N GLY A 7 8.91 -5.20 18.16
CA GLY A 7 8.62 -4.39 19.35
C GLY A 7 9.59 -3.22 19.60
N ARG A 8 10.63 -3.07 18.79
CA ARG A 8 11.61 -1.97 18.89
C ARG A 8 11.47 -0.95 17.77
N VAL A 9 11.08 -1.41 16.57
CA VAL A 9 10.78 -0.58 15.42
C VAL A 9 9.51 -1.10 14.76
N ARG A 10 8.72 -0.19 14.20
CA ARG A 10 7.54 -0.52 13.41
C ARG A 10 7.90 -0.44 11.93
N PRO A 11 7.94 -1.55 11.19
CA PRO A 11 8.35 -1.52 9.79
C PRO A 11 7.19 -1.19 8.85
N VAL A 12 7.51 -0.62 7.69
CA VAL A 12 6.64 -0.63 6.51
C VAL A 12 7.32 -1.44 5.41
N PHE A 13 6.59 -2.36 4.82
CA PHE A 13 7.03 -3.13 3.66
C PHE A 13 6.53 -2.40 2.41
N HIS A 14 7.44 -1.63 1.80
CA HIS A 14 7.12 -0.87 0.60
C HIS A 14 7.09 -1.76 -0.64
N CYS A 15 6.37 -1.31 -1.68
CA CYS A 15 6.19 -2.08 -2.91
C CYS A 15 5.79 -3.53 -2.59
N PHE A 16 4.77 -3.70 -1.74
CA PHE A 16 4.40 -5.03 -1.24
C PHE A 16 3.74 -5.86 -2.34
N ILE A 17 4.32 -7.01 -2.63
CA ILE A 17 3.86 -7.94 -3.66
C ILE A 17 3.47 -9.32 -3.10
N GLY A 18 3.47 -9.44 -1.79
CA GLY A 18 3.14 -10.69 -1.11
C GLY A 18 1.63 -10.98 -1.07
N ASN A 19 1.31 -12.18 -0.66
CA ASN A 19 -0.07 -12.62 -0.48
C ASN A 19 -0.61 -12.24 0.91
N THR A 20 -1.89 -12.53 1.14
CA THR A 20 -2.58 -12.22 2.40
C THR A 20 -1.94 -12.91 3.61
N ALA A 21 -1.48 -14.15 3.47
CA ALA A 21 -0.82 -14.87 4.56
C ALA A 21 0.51 -14.21 4.97
N GLN A 22 1.26 -13.71 4.00
CA GLN A 22 2.51 -12.98 4.25
C GLN A 22 2.22 -11.63 4.91
N ALA A 23 1.20 -10.91 4.45
CA ALA A 23 0.77 -9.66 5.06
C ALA A 23 0.31 -9.86 6.52
N MET A 24 -0.48 -10.91 6.78
CA MET A 24 -0.92 -11.27 8.13
C MET A 24 0.26 -11.41 9.09
N ARG A 25 1.31 -12.12 8.66
CA ARG A 25 2.52 -12.29 9.47
C ARG A 25 3.23 -10.97 9.77
N ILE A 26 3.25 -10.05 8.82
CA ILE A 26 3.82 -8.71 9.04
C ILE A 26 3.04 -7.98 10.13
N PHE A 27 1.72 -8.08 10.10
CA PHE A 27 0.87 -7.41 11.09
C PHE A 27 1.00 -8.05 12.48
N ASP A 28 0.92 -9.37 12.57
CA ASP A 28 0.89 -10.11 13.84
C ASP A 28 2.28 -10.17 14.50
N GLU A 29 3.33 -10.44 13.72
CA GLU A 29 4.67 -10.65 14.27
C GLU A 29 5.46 -9.34 14.44
N LEU A 30 5.17 -8.29 13.65
CA LEU A 30 6.00 -7.10 13.57
C LEU A 30 5.25 -5.79 13.86
N ASP A 31 3.94 -5.83 14.03
CA ASP A 31 3.09 -4.63 14.07
C ASP A 31 3.33 -3.71 12.87
N GLY A 32 3.60 -4.30 11.71
CA GLY A 32 4.03 -3.60 10.52
C GLY A 32 2.90 -3.04 9.69
N MET A 33 3.29 -2.31 8.65
CA MET A 33 2.42 -1.77 7.60
C MET A 33 2.85 -2.33 6.26
N VAL A 34 1.96 -2.28 5.27
CA VAL A 34 2.28 -2.57 3.88
C VAL A 34 1.89 -1.40 2.99
N SER A 35 2.66 -1.15 1.94
CA SER A 35 2.42 -0.08 0.98
C SER A 35 2.37 -0.64 -0.43
N PHE A 36 1.35 -0.27 -1.19
CA PHE A 36 1.11 -0.76 -2.55
C PHE A 36 1.44 0.27 -3.60
N THR A 37 2.04 -0.19 -4.70
CA THR A 37 2.37 0.59 -5.89
C THR A 37 1.32 0.40 -6.99
N GLY A 38 1.58 0.99 -8.15
CA GLY A 38 0.81 0.76 -9.37
C GLY A 38 0.76 -0.70 -9.81
N GLU A 39 1.64 -1.55 -9.29
CA GLU A 39 1.63 -2.99 -9.56
C GLU A 39 0.32 -3.67 -9.16
N ALA A 40 -0.40 -3.11 -8.19
CA ALA A 40 -1.74 -3.59 -7.83
C ALA A 40 -2.74 -3.55 -8.99
N THR A 41 -2.50 -2.69 -10.00
CA THR A 41 -3.35 -2.58 -11.20
C THR A 41 -2.96 -3.55 -12.32
N PHE A 42 -1.84 -4.25 -12.19
CA PHE A 42 -1.30 -5.06 -13.28
C PHE A 42 -2.06 -6.37 -13.45
N LYS A 43 -2.40 -6.68 -14.71
CA LYS A 43 -3.13 -7.91 -15.05
C LYS A 43 -2.35 -9.19 -14.72
N ASN A 44 -1.02 -9.11 -14.72
CA ASN A 44 -0.14 -10.24 -14.40
C ASN A 44 0.24 -10.31 -12.91
N ALA A 45 -0.34 -9.48 -12.07
CA ALA A 45 -0.11 -9.46 -10.62
C ALA A 45 -1.41 -9.54 -9.81
N PRO A 46 -2.29 -10.54 -10.05
CA PRO A 46 -3.59 -10.62 -9.38
C PRO A 46 -3.48 -10.80 -7.87
N VAL A 47 -2.41 -11.39 -7.38
CA VAL A 47 -2.16 -11.56 -5.94
C VAL A 47 -2.01 -10.22 -5.25
N VAL A 48 -1.37 -9.24 -5.89
CA VAL A 48 -1.19 -7.90 -5.33
C VAL A 48 -2.55 -7.21 -5.17
N ALA A 49 -3.39 -7.27 -6.20
CA ALA A 49 -4.75 -6.72 -6.16
C ALA A 49 -5.60 -7.38 -5.06
N GLU A 50 -5.54 -8.70 -4.94
CA GLU A 50 -6.23 -9.45 -3.90
C GLU A 50 -5.79 -9.01 -2.51
N THR A 51 -4.50 -8.95 -2.28
CA THR A 51 -3.95 -8.55 -0.97
C THR A 51 -4.32 -7.10 -0.64
N ALA A 52 -4.25 -6.19 -1.61
CA ALA A 52 -4.64 -4.80 -1.42
C ALA A 52 -6.14 -4.65 -1.11
N SER A 53 -6.99 -5.46 -1.74
CA SER A 53 -8.43 -5.45 -1.47
C SER A 53 -8.79 -5.96 -0.07
N TRP A 54 -8.06 -6.94 0.41
CA TRP A 54 -8.27 -7.58 1.72
C TRP A 54 -7.63 -6.83 2.89
N CYS A 55 -6.52 -6.13 2.66
CA CYS A 55 -5.69 -5.54 3.71
C CYS A 55 -6.52 -4.71 4.71
N PRO A 56 -6.35 -4.91 6.03
CA PRO A 56 -7.04 -4.09 7.03
C PRO A 56 -6.78 -2.59 6.82
N GLU A 57 -7.81 -1.77 7.04
CA GLU A 57 -7.74 -0.32 6.80
C GLU A 57 -6.60 0.37 7.55
N ASN A 58 -6.28 -0.09 8.77
CA ASN A 58 -5.23 0.51 9.58
C ASN A 58 -3.82 0.01 9.24
N ARG A 59 -3.65 -0.77 8.17
CA ARG A 59 -2.38 -1.38 7.78
C ARG A 59 -1.93 -1.03 6.37
N ILE A 60 -2.72 -0.27 5.62
CA ILE A 60 -2.49 0.02 4.22
C ILE A 60 -1.95 1.43 4.00
N MET A 61 -0.94 1.53 3.15
CA MET A 61 -0.46 2.77 2.55
C MET A 61 -0.33 2.62 1.05
N LEU A 62 -0.19 3.72 0.34
CA LEU A 62 0.00 3.77 -1.11
C LEU A 62 1.25 4.55 -1.44
N GLU A 63 1.89 4.18 -2.54
CA GLU A 63 3.09 4.82 -3.06
C GLU A 63 3.14 4.75 -4.59
N THR A 64 4.07 5.45 -5.22
CA THR A 64 4.24 5.41 -6.66
C THR A 64 5.46 4.61 -7.12
N ASP A 65 6.54 4.65 -6.36
CA ASP A 65 7.85 4.15 -6.74
C ASP A 65 8.38 4.78 -8.04
N SER A 66 7.96 6.06 -8.28
CA SER A 66 8.35 6.80 -9.48
C SER A 66 9.88 6.82 -9.65
N PRO A 67 10.39 6.72 -10.88
CA PRO A 67 9.71 6.74 -12.18
C PRO A 67 9.25 5.36 -12.66
N TYR A 68 9.27 4.34 -11.83
CA TYR A 68 8.92 2.95 -12.13
C TYR A 68 7.45 2.65 -11.82
N LEU A 69 6.98 1.47 -12.22
CA LEU A 69 5.70 0.88 -11.85
C LEU A 69 4.48 1.75 -12.12
N SER A 70 4.46 2.43 -13.28
CA SER A 70 3.29 3.20 -13.73
C SER A 70 2.03 2.34 -13.69
N PRO A 71 0.96 2.80 -13.00
CA PRO A 71 -0.30 2.06 -12.94
C PRO A 71 -1.03 2.05 -14.29
N GLU A 72 -1.90 1.06 -14.50
CA GLU A 72 -2.85 1.12 -15.61
C GLU A 72 -3.75 2.38 -15.46
N PRO A 73 -4.10 3.09 -16.54
CA PRO A 73 -3.83 2.78 -17.96
C PRO A 73 -2.49 3.35 -18.49
N LEU A 74 -1.61 3.82 -17.61
CA LEU A 74 -0.36 4.50 -17.99
C LEU A 74 0.85 3.56 -18.02
N ARG A 75 0.62 2.25 -17.91
CA ARG A 75 1.70 1.27 -17.95
C ARG A 75 2.54 1.40 -19.22
N GLY A 76 3.87 1.31 -19.06
CA GLY A 76 4.82 1.52 -20.16
C GLY A 76 5.28 2.97 -20.32
N ARG A 77 4.68 3.91 -19.61
CA ARG A 77 5.12 5.30 -19.54
C ARG A 77 5.96 5.55 -18.28
N MET A 78 6.69 6.64 -18.25
CA MET A 78 7.39 7.08 -17.04
C MET A 78 6.36 7.43 -15.95
N ASN A 79 6.56 6.89 -14.77
CA ASN A 79 5.69 7.18 -13.63
C ASN A 79 6.07 8.51 -12.97
N GLU A 80 5.09 9.14 -12.33
CA GLU A 80 5.27 10.36 -11.55
C GLU A 80 4.28 10.36 -10.35
N PRO A 81 4.52 11.17 -9.30
CA PRO A 81 3.65 11.17 -8.12
C PRO A 81 2.17 11.44 -8.40
N ALA A 82 1.86 12.26 -9.42
CA ALA A 82 0.48 12.55 -9.82
C ALA A 82 -0.29 11.29 -10.27
N HIS A 83 0.38 10.26 -10.73
CA HIS A 83 -0.24 9.01 -11.16
C HIS A 83 -0.74 8.13 -9.99
N LEU A 84 -0.44 8.48 -8.74
CA LEU A 84 -0.97 7.79 -7.56
C LEU A 84 -2.49 7.66 -7.60
N ILE A 85 -3.18 8.62 -8.20
CA ILE A 85 -4.63 8.61 -8.31
C ILE A 85 -5.17 7.36 -9.01
N HIS A 86 -4.47 6.83 -10.00
CA HIS A 86 -4.88 5.63 -10.72
C HIS A 86 -4.78 4.38 -9.84
N THR A 87 -3.70 4.26 -9.08
CA THR A 87 -3.54 3.18 -8.09
C THR A 87 -4.62 3.28 -7.02
N ALA A 88 -4.86 4.47 -6.48
CA ALA A 88 -5.86 4.69 -5.45
C ALA A 88 -7.28 4.35 -5.93
N ARG A 89 -7.65 4.78 -7.14
CA ARG A 89 -8.97 4.45 -7.72
C ARG A 89 -9.16 2.96 -7.90
N PHE A 90 -8.14 2.27 -8.38
CA PHE A 90 -8.20 0.83 -8.56
C PHE A 90 -8.40 0.09 -7.23
N ILE A 91 -7.60 0.43 -6.23
CA ILE A 91 -7.66 -0.21 -4.91
C ILE A 91 -8.99 0.14 -4.21
N ALA A 92 -9.46 1.38 -4.29
CA ALA A 92 -10.76 1.76 -3.73
C ALA A 92 -11.90 0.92 -4.33
N ALA A 93 -11.93 0.78 -5.66
CA ALA A 93 -12.92 -0.05 -6.34
C ALA A 93 -12.83 -1.52 -5.90
N ALA A 94 -11.62 -2.07 -5.82
CA ALA A 94 -11.39 -3.45 -5.39
C ALA A 94 -11.84 -3.70 -3.93
N ARG A 95 -11.77 -2.67 -3.09
CA ARG A 95 -12.19 -2.72 -1.69
C ARG A 95 -13.68 -2.40 -1.49
N GLY A 96 -14.40 -2.01 -2.53
CA GLY A 96 -15.79 -1.54 -2.42
C GLY A 96 -15.94 -0.23 -1.64
N MET A 97 -14.92 0.63 -1.63
CA MET A 97 -14.95 1.95 -1.00
C MET A 97 -14.84 3.04 -2.07
N ASN A 98 -15.29 4.25 -1.72
CA ASN A 98 -15.04 5.40 -2.58
C ASN A 98 -13.60 5.91 -2.42
N LEU A 99 -13.15 6.71 -3.39
CA LEU A 99 -11.78 7.22 -3.42
C LEU A 99 -11.46 8.12 -2.21
N GLU A 100 -12.40 8.94 -1.79
CA GLU A 100 -12.21 9.86 -0.66
C GLU A 100 -11.99 9.11 0.65
N ASP A 101 -12.75 8.04 0.89
CA ASP A 101 -12.58 7.21 2.08
C ASP A 101 -11.22 6.52 2.08
N LEU A 102 -10.78 5.97 0.94
CA LEU A 102 -9.44 5.40 0.84
C LEU A 102 -8.35 6.45 1.06
N ALA A 103 -8.52 7.64 0.51
CA ALA A 103 -7.59 8.75 0.71
C ALA A 103 -7.47 9.12 2.20
N HIS A 104 -8.59 9.21 2.92
CA HIS A 104 -8.60 9.46 4.36
C HIS A 104 -7.89 8.36 5.14
N VAL A 105 -8.19 7.10 4.84
CA VAL A 105 -7.58 5.94 5.51
C VAL A 105 -6.07 5.94 5.32
N THR A 106 -5.59 6.04 4.08
CA THR A 106 -4.16 5.96 3.78
C THR A 106 -3.39 7.17 4.27
N THR A 107 -3.98 8.36 4.21
CA THR A 107 -3.38 9.59 4.76
C THR A 107 -3.22 9.48 6.27
N ARG A 108 -4.28 9.09 6.98
CA ARG A 108 -4.22 8.89 8.44
C ARG A 108 -3.16 7.86 8.83
N ASN A 109 -3.08 6.76 8.07
CA ASN A 109 -2.08 5.72 8.32
C ASN A 109 -0.65 6.26 8.16
N ALA A 110 -0.40 7.02 7.09
CA ALA A 110 0.91 7.63 6.85
C ALA A 110 1.25 8.67 7.93
N GLU A 111 0.33 9.55 8.28
CA GLU A 111 0.51 10.54 9.33
C GLU A 111 0.84 9.90 10.68
N THR A 112 0.11 8.83 11.04
CA THR A 112 0.36 8.09 12.28
C THR A 112 1.70 7.37 12.24
N PHE A 113 2.00 6.67 11.14
CA PHE A 113 3.24 5.91 11.00
C PHE A 113 4.47 6.81 11.05
N TYR A 114 4.44 7.92 10.32
CA TYR A 114 5.56 8.87 10.26
C TYR A 114 5.50 9.97 11.33
N ASN A 115 4.49 9.96 12.20
CA ASN A 115 4.31 10.95 13.25
C ASN A 115 4.23 12.40 12.73
N LEU A 116 3.51 12.61 11.64
CA LEU A 116 3.46 13.91 10.94
C LEU A 116 2.44 14.91 11.50
N GLY A 117 1.44 14.47 12.22
CA GLY A 117 0.34 15.34 12.68
C GLY A 117 0.57 16.12 13.97
N LYS A 118 1.76 16.03 14.55
CA LYS A 118 2.08 16.66 15.85
C LYS A 118 3.19 17.69 15.68
N VAL A 119 2.78 18.85 15.28
CA VAL A 119 3.66 20.02 15.28
C VAL A 119 3.52 20.76 16.59
#